data_4f4c13700a6d97929517a908e9f20141
#
_entry.id   4f4c13700a6d97929517a908e9f20141
#
_cell.length_a   1.000
_cell.length_b   1.000
_cell.length_c   1.000
_cell.angle_alpha   90.00
_cell.angle_beta   90.00
_cell.angle_gamma   90.00
#
_symmetry.space_group_name_H-M   'P 1'
#
loop_
_entity.id
_entity.type
_entity.pdbx_description
1 polymer ?
#
loop_
_entity_poly.entity_id
_entity_poly.type
_entity_poly.pdbx_seq_one_letter_code
_entity_poly.pdbx_strand_id
1 'polypeptide(L)'
;MRRALLAALTCVYENSPHVTLPQFLVALEVLAAERDGSPHTLVSLVKKLNMPFSTASRVVWSLTKDGGDQGIIRYERHPTDRRKKYLVMDPDNVNRDLPRAITRAMIDYYGDSVKKLQRAAQPVAKKPGVTSRT
;
A
#
# COMPACT_ATOMS: atom_id res chain seq x y z
N MET A 1 10.42 12.50 -4.94
CA MET A 1 10.15 11.51 -3.87
C MET A 1 9.45 12.12 -2.66
N ARG A 2 10.04 13.11 -2.01
CA ARG A 2 9.48 13.68 -0.76
C ARG A 2 8.07 14.24 -0.94
N ARG A 3 7.82 14.96 -2.01
CA ARG A 3 6.49 15.55 -2.26
C ARG A 3 5.41 14.51 -2.53
N ALA A 4 5.77 13.44 -3.24
CA ALA A 4 4.85 12.34 -3.49
C ALA A 4 4.51 11.61 -2.18
N LEU A 5 5.53 11.37 -1.36
CA LEU A 5 5.32 10.75 -0.04
C LEU A 5 4.45 11.64 0.85
N LEU A 6 4.73 12.93 0.88
CA LEU A 6 3.93 13.88 1.65
C LEU A 6 2.47 13.87 1.19
N ALA A 7 2.22 13.86 -0.12
CA ALA A 7 0.86 13.79 -0.66
C ALA A 7 0.14 12.52 -0.22
N ALA A 8 0.83 11.37 -0.27
CA ALA A 8 0.27 10.10 0.16
C ALA A 8 -0.07 10.11 1.65
N LEU A 9 0.85 10.57 2.49
CA LEU A 9 0.65 10.61 3.94
C LEU A 9 -0.44 11.63 4.32
N THR A 10 -0.52 12.74 3.63
CA THR A 10 -1.58 13.72 3.83
C THR A 10 -2.94 13.10 3.52
N CYS A 11 -3.02 12.33 2.44
CA CYS A 11 -4.24 11.62 2.09
C CYS A 11 -4.68 10.67 3.20
N VAL A 12 -3.73 9.92 3.78
CA VAL A 12 -4.00 9.04 4.91
C VAL A 12 -4.51 9.84 6.11
N TYR A 13 -3.83 10.92 6.43
CA TYR A 13 -4.19 11.74 7.59
C TYR A 13 -5.60 12.32 7.46
N GLU A 14 -5.95 12.80 6.27
CA GLU A 14 -7.27 13.37 6.03
C GLU A 14 -8.39 12.33 6.10
N ASN A 15 -8.13 11.11 5.64
CA ASN A 15 -9.15 10.05 5.58
C ASN A 15 -9.16 9.15 6.82
N SER A 16 -8.03 9.04 7.51
CA SER A 16 -7.89 8.15 8.67
C SER A 16 -6.90 8.74 9.68
N PRO A 17 -7.27 9.83 10.35
CA PRO A 17 -6.33 10.57 11.21
C PRO A 17 -5.84 9.77 12.42
N HIS A 18 -6.51 8.68 12.77
CA HIS A 18 -6.15 7.86 13.92
C HIS A 18 -5.20 6.71 13.57
N VAL A 19 -4.88 6.54 12.30
CA VAL A 19 -3.97 5.45 11.89
C VAL A 19 -2.54 5.80 12.28
N THR A 20 -1.89 4.88 12.99
CA THR A 20 -0.48 5.00 13.34
C THR A 20 0.38 4.53 12.18
N LEU A 21 1.65 4.92 12.19
CA LEU A 21 2.59 4.47 11.15
C LEU A 21 2.71 2.94 11.09
N PRO A 22 2.87 2.21 12.21
CA PRO A 22 2.88 0.75 12.14
C PRO A 22 1.62 0.16 11.55
N GLN A 23 0.44 0.69 11.87
CA GLN A 23 -0.82 0.25 11.28
C GLN A 23 -0.83 0.46 9.77
N PHE A 24 -0.35 1.61 9.34
CA PHE A 24 -0.29 1.94 7.92
C PHE A 24 0.65 0.99 7.16
N LEU A 25 1.83 0.73 7.71
CA LEU A 25 2.80 -0.19 7.11
C LEU A 25 2.23 -1.60 6.98
N VAL A 26 1.59 -2.09 8.03
CA VAL A 26 0.97 -3.42 8.01
C VAL A 26 -0.14 -3.48 6.96
N ALA A 27 -1.01 -2.48 6.93
CA ALA A 27 -2.12 -2.46 5.98
C ALA A 27 -1.62 -2.44 4.54
N LEU A 28 -0.61 -1.64 4.23
CA LEU A 28 -0.03 -1.57 2.89
C LEU A 28 0.61 -2.90 2.49
N GLU A 29 1.35 -3.52 3.39
CA GLU A 29 2.01 -4.79 3.07
C GLU A 29 0.99 -5.92 2.88
N VAL A 30 -0.05 -5.96 3.70
CA VAL A 30 -1.13 -6.93 3.55
C VAL A 30 -1.81 -6.76 2.18
N LEU A 31 -2.12 -5.53 1.82
CA LEU A 31 -2.73 -5.24 0.53
C LEU A 31 -1.83 -5.65 -0.63
N ALA A 32 -0.56 -5.28 -0.57
CA ALA A 32 0.39 -5.59 -1.64
C ALA A 32 0.53 -7.10 -1.83
N ALA A 33 0.69 -7.85 -0.75
CA ALA A 33 0.83 -9.30 -0.80
C ALA A 33 -0.44 -9.97 -1.34
N GLU A 34 -1.61 -9.49 -0.95
CA GLU A 34 -2.86 -10.00 -1.46
C GLU A 34 -2.99 -9.78 -2.97
N ARG A 35 -2.63 -8.61 -3.45
CA ARG A 35 -2.64 -8.29 -4.88
C ARG A 35 -1.66 -9.13 -5.68
N ASP A 36 -0.52 -9.46 -5.07
CA ASP A 36 0.50 -10.29 -5.70
C ASP A 36 0.11 -11.77 -5.71
N GLY A 37 -1.02 -12.14 -5.11
CA GLY A 37 -1.45 -13.52 -5.03
C GLY A 37 -0.74 -14.34 -3.96
N SER A 38 0.00 -13.68 -3.07
CA SER A 38 0.77 -14.34 -2.01
C SER A 38 0.48 -13.68 -0.66
N PRO A 39 -0.75 -13.78 -0.15
CA PRO A 39 -1.11 -13.12 1.10
C PRO A 39 -0.25 -13.61 2.26
N HIS A 40 0.04 -12.71 3.17
CA HIS A 40 0.86 -13.02 4.33
C HIS A 40 0.08 -13.79 5.40
N THR A 41 0.81 -14.68 6.08
CA THR A 41 0.44 -15.11 7.43
C THR A 41 1.08 -14.10 8.40
N LEU A 42 0.73 -14.17 9.67
CA LEU A 42 1.35 -13.30 10.67
C LEU A 42 2.87 -13.49 10.72
N VAL A 43 3.32 -14.75 10.63
CA VAL A 43 4.75 -15.08 10.64
C VAL A 43 5.48 -14.47 9.45
N SER A 44 4.93 -14.61 8.24
CA SER A 44 5.57 -14.06 7.05
C SER A 44 5.56 -12.53 7.06
N LEU A 45 4.52 -11.92 7.60
CA LEU A 45 4.43 -10.47 7.75
C LEU A 45 5.52 -9.94 8.68
N VAL A 46 5.71 -10.61 9.81
CA VAL A 46 6.75 -10.26 10.78
C VAL A 46 8.13 -10.26 10.12
N LYS A 47 8.42 -11.28 9.33
CA LYS A 47 9.69 -11.37 8.61
C LYS A 47 9.84 -10.26 7.59
N LYS A 48 8.79 -9.98 6.86
CA LYS A 48 8.82 -8.97 5.79
C LYS A 48 9.06 -7.57 6.34
N LEU A 49 8.37 -7.23 7.42
CA LEU A 49 8.46 -5.89 8.00
C LEU A 49 9.59 -5.75 9.03
N ASN A 50 10.25 -6.86 9.36
CA ASN A 50 11.29 -6.88 10.38
C ASN A 50 10.81 -6.26 11.70
N MET A 51 9.63 -6.64 12.10
CA MET A 51 8.93 -6.11 13.27
C MET A 51 8.91 -7.18 14.35
N PRO A 52 9.02 -6.83 15.64
CA PRO A 52 8.85 -7.84 16.70
C PRO A 52 7.49 -8.50 16.61
N PHE A 53 7.44 -9.81 16.86
CA PHE A 53 6.20 -10.59 16.74
C PHE A 53 5.08 -10.00 17.60
N SER A 54 5.38 -9.65 18.85
CA SER A 54 4.38 -9.07 19.76
C SER A 54 3.84 -7.74 19.26
N THR A 55 4.69 -6.93 18.64
CA THR A 55 4.26 -5.65 18.05
C THR A 55 3.36 -5.90 16.85
N ALA A 56 3.80 -6.76 15.93
CA ALA A 56 3.03 -7.08 14.73
C ALA A 56 1.67 -7.68 15.09
N SER A 57 1.64 -8.59 16.05
CA SER A 57 0.41 -9.22 16.52
C SER A 57 -0.59 -8.19 17.04
N ARG A 58 -0.13 -7.25 17.85
CA ARG A 58 -1.00 -6.20 18.38
C ARG A 58 -1.48 -5.25 17.29
N VAL A 59 -0.60 -4.89 16.39
CA VAL A 59 -0.96 -3.99 15.28
C VAL A 59 -1.99 -4.64 14.38
N VAL A 60 -1.77 -5.89 14.00
CA VAL A 60 -2.73 -6.64 13.18
C VAL A 60 -4.07 -6.75 13.88
N TRP A 61 -4.05 -7.11 15.18
CA TRP A 61 -5.30 -7.23 15.95
C TRP A 61 -6.07 -5.91 15.99
N SER A 62 -5.37 -4.79 16.16
CA SER A 62 -6.00 -3.47 16.19
C SER A 62 -6.65 -3.08 14.86
N LEU A 63 -6.23 -3.69 13.76
CA LEU A 63 -6.79 -3.44 12.43
C LEU A 63 -7.96 -4.37 12.09
N THR A 64 -8.26 -5.34 12.94
CA THR A 64 -9.43 -6.22 12.77
C THR A 64 -10.64 -5.62 13.45
N LYS A 65 -11.83 -6.10 13.08
CA LYS A 65 -13.08 -5.68 13.74
C LYS A 65 -13.09 -5.96 15.22
N ASP A 66 -12.48 -7.08 15.62
CA ASP A 66 -12.49 -7.48 17.03
C ASP A 66 -11.59 -6.64 17.90
N GLY A 67 -10.52 -6.11 17.33
CA GLY A 67 -9.50 -5.38 18.08
C GLY A 67 -9.61 -3.88 18.05
N GLY A 68 -10.45 -3.34 17.20
CA GLY A 68 -10.56 -1.90 17.06
C GLY A 68 -11.69 -1.51 16.12
N ASP A 69 -11.85 -0.22 15.94
CA ASP A 69 -12.89 0.33 15.08
C ASP A 69 -12.52 0.28 13.60
N GLN A 70 -11.28 -0.07 13.29
CA GLN A 70 -10.78 0.02 11.93
C GLN A 70 -11.38 -1.04 11.00
N GLY A 71 -11.34 -2.32 11.40
CA GLY A 71 -11.88 -3.41 10.58
C GLY A 71 -11.31 -3.47 9.18
N ILE A 72 -10.05 -3.04 8.99
CA ILE A 72 -9.43 -2.94 7.67
C ILE A 72 -8.96 -4.30 7.19
N ILE A 73 -8.49 -5.13 8.12
CA ILE A 73 -7.90 -6.44 7.85
C ILE A 73 -8.77 -7.51 8.49
N ARG A 74 -8.81 -8.67 7.86
CA ARG A 74 -9.42 -9.87 8.45
C ARG A 74 -8.51 -11.06 8.24
N TYR A 75 -8.74 -12.10 9.04
CA TYR A 75 -8.09 -13.38 8.84
C TYR A 75 -8.94 -14.23 7.91
N GLU A 76 -8.27 -14.93 7.00
CA GLU A 76 -8.90 -15.88 6.11
C GLU A 76 -8.18 -17.21 6.23
N ARG A 77 -8.94 -18.30 6.32
CA ARG A 77 -8.35 -19.63 6.49
C ARG A 77 -7.55 -20.03 5.27
N HIS A 78 -6.42 -20.67 5.54
CA HIS A 78 -5.64 -21.31 4.49
C HIS A 78 -6.48 -22.47 3.89
N PRO A 79 -6.50 -22.60 2.55
CA PRO A 79 -7.34 -23.63 1.90
C PRO A 79 -7.03 -25.05 2.33
N THR A 80 -5.77 -25.38 2.61
CA THR A 80 -5.34 -26.74 2.89
C THR A 80 -4.80 -26.95 4.30
N ASP A 81 -4.31 -25.91 4.96
CA ASP A 81 -3.76 -26.00 6.31
C ASP A 81 -4.57 -25.16 7.28
N ARG A 82 -5.41 -25.82 8.06
CA ARG A 82 -6.30 -25.15 9.01
C ARG A 82 -5.59 -24.38 10.12
N ARG A 83 -4.32 -24.68 10.33
CA ARG A 83 -3.52 -23.98 11.36
C ARG A 83 -3.02 -22.62 10.88
N LYS A 84 -3.02 -22.41 9.57
CA LYS A 84 -2.58 -21.16 8.99
C LYS A 84 -3.77 -20.27 8.65
N LYS A 85 -3.59 -18.98 8.88
CA LYS A 85 -4.56 -17.96 8.49
C LYS A 85 -3.84 -16.89 7.71
N TYR A 86 -4.44 -16.53 6.59
CA TYR A 86 -3.95 -15.41 5.79
C TYR A 86 -4.54 -14.11 6.27
N LEU A 87 -3.76 -13.05 6.10
CA LEU A 87 -4.21 -11.69 6.34
C LEU A 87 -4.64 -11.09 5.02
N VAL A 88 -5.88 -10.63 4.95
CA VAL A 88 -6.43 -10.02 3.74
C VAL A 88 -7.17 -8.75 4.11
N MET A 89 -7.35 -7.87 3.13
CA MET A 89 -8.16 -6.67 3.33
C MET A 89 -9.62 -7.05 3.46
N ASP A 90 -10.33 -6.42 4.40
CA ASP A 90 -11.76 -6.66 4.56
C ASP A 90 -12.51 -5.97 3.42
N PRO A 91 -13.22 -6.73 2.57
CA PRO A 91 -13.91 -6.15 1.42
C PRO A 91 -15.10 -5.26 1.81
N ASP A 92 -15.60 -5.40 3.02
CA ASP A 92 -16.75 -4.63 3.49
C ASP A 92 -16.36 -3.33 4.20
N ASN A 93 -15.05 -3.07 4.32
CA ASN A 93 -14.59 -1.89 5.03
C ASN A 93 -14.81 -0.64 4.17
N VAL A 94 -15.31 0.41 4.79
CA VAL A 94 -15.56 1.68 4.09
C VAL A 94 -14.28 2.37 3.62
N ASN A 95 -13.17 2.06 4.27
CA ASN A 95 -11.86 2.64 3.93
C ASN A 95 -11.08 1.79 2.93
N ARG A 96 -11.68 0.75 2.38
CA ARG A 96 -11.00 -0.16 1.46
C ARG A 96 -10.45 0.55 0.21
N ASP A 97 -11.01 1.68 -0.13
CA ASP A 97 -10.58 2.44 -1.30
C ASP A 97 -9.44 3.42 -0.98
N LEU A 98 -9.11 3.58 0.29
CA LEU A 98 -8.02 4.46 0.70
C LEU A 98 -6.68 4.10 0.05
N PRO A 99 -6.29 2.81 -0.04
CA PRO A 99 -5.06 2.47 -0.76
C PRO A 99 -5.05 2.91 -2.21
N ARG A 100 -6.19 2.85 -2.88
CA ARG A 100 -6.32 3.34 -4.26
C ARG A 100 -6.15 4.84 -4.33
N ALA A 101 -6.75 5.56 -3.40
CA ALA A 101 -6.63 7.02 -3.34
C ALA A 101 -5.17 7.44 -3.11
N ILE A 102 -4.47 6.75 -2.21
CA ILE A 102 -3.04 6.99 -1.94
C ILE A 102 -2.22 6.73 -3.21
N THR A 103 -2.44 5.58 -3.83
CA THR A 103 -1.72 5.20 -5.05
C THR A 103 -1.97 6.24 -6.15
N ARG A 104 -3.22 6.65 -6.33
CA ARG A 104 -3.56 7.65 -7.32
C ARG A 104 -2.86 8.99 -7.04
N ALA A 105 -2.86 9.44 -5.79
CA ALA A 105 -2.21 10.68 -5.42
C ALA A 105 -0.70 10.64 -5.74
N MET A 106 -0.05 9.50 -5.48
CA MET A 106 1.36 9.32 -5.79
C MET A 106 1.61 9.29 -7.30
N ILE A 107 0.79 8.55 -8.03
CA ILE A 107 0.92 8.43 -9.49
C ILE A 107 0.72 9.79 -10.15
N ASP A 108 -0.29 10.53 -9.75
CA ASP A 108 -0.58 11.84 -10.31
C ASP A 108 0.60 12.79 -10.08
N TYR A 109 1.15 12.77 -8.87
CA TYR A 109 2.30 13.59 -8.55
C TYR A 109 3.53 13.20 -9.38
N TYR A 110 3.84 11.90 -9.43
CA TYR A 110 4.96 11.39 -10.23
C TYR A 110 4.73 11.59 -11.72
N GLY A 111 3.49 11.42 -12.18
CA GLY A 111 3.14 11.63 -13.57
C GLY A 111 3.49 13.04 -14.02
N ASP A 112 3.15 14.04 -13.22
CA ASP A 112 3.49 15.43 -13.50
C ASP A 112 4.99 15.65 -13.48
N SER A 113 5.69 15.08 -12.52
CA SER A 113 7.13 15.19 -12.41
C SER A 113 7.84 14.56 -13.61
N VAL A 114 7.39 13.39 -14.02
CA VAL A 114 7.94 12.69 -15.19
C VAL A 114 7.70 13.50 -16.46
N LYS A 115 6.51 14.06 -16.63
CA LYS A 115 6.18 14.92 -17.77
C LYS A 115 7.09 16.12 -17.82
N LYS A 116 7.35 16.77 -16.69
CA LYS A 116 8.27 17.90 -16.61
C LYS A 116 9.68 17.49 -17.01
N LEU A 117 10.15 16.36 -16.54
CA LEU A 117 11.47 15.85 -16.88
C LEU A 117 11.58 15.51 -18.37
N GLN A 118 10.54 14.91 -18.93
CA GLN A 118 10.50 14.57 -20.33
C GLN A 118 10.53 15.82 -21.20
N ARG A 119 9.81 16.88 -20.83
CA ARG A 119 9.84 18.15 -21.52
C ARG A 119 11.21 18.79 -21.49
N ALA A 120 11.84 18.76 -20.31
CA ALA A 120 13.18 19.33 -20.15
C ALA A 120 14.24 18.55 -20.92
N ALA A 121 14.05 17.24 -21.04
CA ALA A 121 14.98 16.36 -21.74
C ALA A 121 14.76 16.32 -23.24
N GLN A 122 13.64 16.84 -23.73
CA GLN A 122 13.31 16.85 -25.13
C GLN A 122 14.00 17.98 -25.80
N PRO A 123 15.09 17.82 -26.36
CA PRO A 123 15.67 18.86 -27.05
C PRO A 123 15.09 18.85 -28.31
N VAL A 124 15.07 19.13 -28.61
CA VAL A 124 15.17 18.88 -29.43
C VAL A 124 14.67 18.01 -30.21
N ALA A 125 14.41 17.49 -30.36
CA ALA A 125 14.03 16.76 -30.80
C ALA A 125 14.01 16.02 -31.45
N LYS A 126 13.96 15.70 -31.75
CA LYS A 126 13.95 14.88 -32.16
C LYS A 126 13.48 14.68 -33.09
N LYS A 127 13.44 14.72 -33.65
CA LYS A 127 13.25 14.42 -34.34
C LYS A 127 12.94 13.70 -34.85
N PRO A 128 12.62 13.65 -35.57
CA PRO A 128 12.28 12.74 -35.83
C PRO A 128 12.53 11.96 -36.35
N GLY A 129 12.69 11.81 -36.62
CA GLY A 129 12.98 10.94 -36.99
C GLY A 129 13.58 10.43 -36.85
N VAL A 130 13.93 10.73 -36.68
CA VAL A 130 14.63 10.11 -36.40
C VAL A 130 14.57 9.22 -35.94
N THR A 131 14.14 9.26 -35.97
CA THR A 131 14.12 8.45 -35.60
C THR A 131 14.01 7.68 -35.55
N SER A 132 13.76 7.65 -35.88
CA SER A 132 13.69 6.91 -35.76
C SER A 132 13.83 6.19 -35.78
N ARG A 133 13.89 6.16 -35.90
CA ARG A 133 14.09 5.54 -35.91
C ARG A 133 14.06 4.75 -35.79
N THR A 134 13.83 4.94 -35.93
CA THR A 134 13.81 4.34 -35.70
C THR A 134 13.83 4.02 -35.35
#